data_67a86251e2ddce1482d2d43b23f044ef
#
_entry.id   67a86251e2ddce1482d2d43b23f044ef
#
_cell.length_a   1.000
_cell.length_b   1.000
_cell.length_c   1.000
_cell.angle_alpha   90.00
_cell.angle_beta   90.00
_cell.angle_gamma   90.00
#
_symmetry.space_group_name_H-M   'P 1'
#
loop_
_entity.id
_entity.type
_entity.pdbx_description
1 polymer ?
#
loop_
_entity_poly.entity_id
_entity_poly.type
_entity_poly.pdbx_seq_one_letter_code
_entity_poly.pdbx_strand_id
1 'polypeptide(L)'
;MSVALGYATAFIEVARVEGVLGIVGSELATVSQAIESAPDLQRTLTDSTLPADRRQSVIEALIGGKAHAVTTSLVSMTVGSGRARELPAIVDEFLRQAAAEQSKVAGEVRSAHPLSSDQQQRLNAAIDKALGKQVDLTFLVDPSVLGGVVTQVGDTIIDGTVRRRLNQLKEAI
;
A
#
# COMPACT_ATOMS: atom_id res chain seq x y z
N MET A 1 17.37 -4.96 -8.31
CA MET A 1 16.26 -4.23 -7.67
C MET A 1 16.61 -2.76 -7.74
N SER A 2 15.75 -1.91 -8.31
CA SER A 2 16.01 -0.46 -8.36
C SER A 2 16.01 0.12 -6.95
N VAL A 3 16.92 1.05 -6.66
CA VAL A 3 16.98 1.72 -5.36
C VAL A 3 15.65 2.44 -5.07
N ALA A 4 15.08 3.10 -6.08
CA ALA A 4 13.79 3.76 -5.97
C ALA A 4 12.66 2.80 -5.55
N LEU A 5 12.64 1.58 -6.11
CA LEU A 5 11.67 0.55 -5.74
C LEU A 5 11.81 0.16 -4.26
N GLY A 6 13.04 -0.06 -3.77
CA GLY A 6 13.26 -0.44 -2.38
C GLY A 6 12.81 0.64 -1.39
N TYR A 7 13.14 1.91 -1.66
CA TYR A 7 12.69 3.04 -0.84
C TYR A 7 11.17 3.22 -0.90
N ALA A 8 10.57 3.20 -2.08
CA ALA A 8 9.13 3.35 -2.25
C ALA A 8 8.35 2.26 -1.49
N THR A 9 8.78 1.01 -1.57
CA THR A 9 8.16 -0.10 -0.82
C THR A 9 8.27 0.11 0.69
N ALA A 10 9.45 0.50 1.20
CA ALA A 10 9.62 0.79 2.62
C ALA A 10 8.73 1.97 3.07
N PHE A 11 8.62 3.02 2.25
CA PHE A 11 7.78 4.20 2.54
C PHE A 11 6.30 3.83 2.60
N ILE A 12 5.84 2.97 1.70
CA ILE A 12 4.45 2.47 1.70
C ILE A 12 4.17 1.69 2.98
N GLU A 13 5.06 0.79 3.40
CA GLU A 13 4.86 0.01 4.62
C GLU A 13 4.75 0.92 5.86
N VAL A 14 5.62 1.92 5.98
CA VAL A 14 5.54 2.90 7.08
C VAL A 14 4.23 3.69 7.03
N ALA A 15 3.88 4.23 5.86
CA ALA A 15 2.66 5.02 5.70
C ALA A 15 1.38 4.18 5.91
N ARG A 16 1.42 2.89 5.59
CA ARG A 16 0.33 1.93 5.83
C ARG A 16 0.12 1.66 7.31
N VAL A 17 1.21 1.35 8.04
CA VAL A 17 1.15 1.08 9.50
C VAL A 17 0.59 2.29 10.25
N GLU A 18 0.97 3.49 9.85
CA GLU A 18 0.48 4.74 10.44
C GLU A 18 -0.92 5.16 9.91
N GLY A 19 -1.47 4.47 8.90
CA GLY A 19 -2.78 4.81 8.33
C GLY A 19 -2.83 6.12 7.54
N VAL A 20 -1.68 6.63 7.08
CA VAL A 20 -1.54 7.95 6.44
C VAL A 20 -1.11 7.91 4.98
N LEU A 21 -1.31 6.77 4.31
CA LEU A 21 -0.83 6.52 2.94
C LEU A 21 -1.25 7.64 1.95
N GLY A 22 -2.51 8.08 2.00
CA GLY A 22 -3.02 9.13 1.11
C GLY A 22 -2.41 10.50 1.40
N ILE A 23 -2.25 10.85 2.68
CA ILE A 23 -1.65 12.11 3.12
C ILE A 23 -0.19 12.16 2.68
N VAL A 24 0.58 11.12 3.02
CA VAL A 24 2.01 11.01 2.67
C VAL A 24 2.20 11.07 1.15
N GLY A 25 1.33 10.40 0.36
CA GLY A 25 1.41 10.43 -1.10
C GLY A 25 1.26 11.85 -1.67
N SER A 26 0.25 12.59 -1.23
CA SER A 26 0.01 13.97 -1.71
C SER A 26 1.13 14.94 -1.29
N GLU A 27 1.63 14.78 -0.06
CA GLU A 27 2.71 15.61 0.46
C GLU A 27 4.06 15.31 -0.22
N LEU A 28 4.40 14.03 -0.44
CA LEU A 28 5.60 13.62 -1.17
C LEU A 28 5.59 14.18 -2.60
N ALA A 29 4.46 14.13 -3.30
CA ALA A 29 4.33 14.71 -4.63
C ALA A 29 4.59 16.23 -4.62
N THR A 30 4.01 16.94 -3.65
CA THR A 30 4.19 18.39 -3.49
C THR A 30 5.64 18.75 -3.18
N VAL A 31 6.29 18.01 -2.27
CA VAL A 31 7.68 18.22 -1.88
C VAL A 31 8.63 17.94 -3.05
N SER A 32 8.42 16.85 -3.79
CA SER A 32 9.22 16.51 -4.97
C SER A 32 9.15 17.62 -6.02
N GLN A 33 7.94 18.08 -6.34
CA GLN A 33 7.73 19.16 -7.29
C GLN A 33 8.37 20.49 -6.83
N ALA A 34 8.29 20.80 -5.54
CA ALA A 34 8.91 22.00 -4.98
C ALA A 34 10.45 21.95 -5.09
N ILE A 35 11.06 20.80 -4.82
CA ILE A 35 12.50 20.60 -4.97
C ILE A 35 12.93 20.71 -6.43
N GLU A 36 12.20 20.11 -7.36
CA GLU A 36 12.47 20.18 -8.80
C GLU A 36 12.35 21.60 -9.35
N SER A 37 11.43 22.38 -8.80
CA SER A 37 11.18 23.77 -9.22
C SER A 37 12.21 24.77 -8.67
N ALA A 38 13.07 24.34 -7.72
CA ALA A 38 14.05 25.19 -7.04
C ALA A 38 15.49 24.69 -7.27
N PRO A 39 16.18 25.12 -8.35
CA PRO A 39 17.51 24.62 -8.70
C PRO A 39 18.57 24.80 -7.60
N ASP A 40 18.50 25.87 -6.83
CA ASP A 40 19.45 26.14 -5.75
C ASP A 40 19.23 25.19 -4.57
N LEU A 41 17.97 24.87 -4.25
CA LEU A 41 17.63 23.86 -3.26
C LEU A 41 18.10 22.47 -3.71
N GLN A 42 17.84 22.12 -4.96
CA GLN A 42 18.29 20.85 -5.53
C GLN A 42 19.82 20.69 -5.45
N ARG A 43 20.58 21.74 -5.80
CA ARG A 43 22.04 21.75 -5.67
C ARG A 43 22.47 21.51 -4.23
N THR A 44 21.89 22.23 -3.27
CA THR A 44 22.21 22.11 -1.85
C THR A 44 21.94 20.69 -1.33
N LEU A 45 20.81 20.11 -1.66
CA LEU A 45 20.42 18.77 -1.21
C LEU A 45 21.25 17.65 -1.85
N THR A 46 21.78 17.89 -3.06
CA THR A 46 22.60 16.92 -3.81
C THR A 46 24.10 17.11 -3.65
N ASP A 47 24.53 18.15 -2.93
CA ASP A 47 25.94 18.43 -2.68
C ASP A 47 26.52 17.41 -1.70
N SER A 48 27.39 16.55 -2.20
CA SER A 48 28.08 15.52 -1.41
C SER A 48 29.14 16.10 -0.45
N THR A 49 29.52 17.35 -0.63
CA THR A 49 30.49 18.02 0.26
C THR A 49 29.85 18.52 1.55
N LEU A 50 28.52 18.72 1.52
CA LEU A 50 27.77 19.11 2.71
C LEU A 50 27.52 17.88 3.62
N PRO A 51 27.73 18.00 4.93
CA PRO A 51 27.39 16.96 5.88
C PRO A 51 25.90 16.57 5.80
N ALA A 52 25.58 15.29 6.05
CA ALA A 52 24.20 14.78 6.01
C ALA A 52 23.26 15.57 6.91
N ASP A 53 23.71 15.89 8.13
CA ASP A 53 22.92 16.66 9.12
C ASP A 53 22.52 18.05 8.61
N ARG A 54 23.41 18.70 7.85
CA ARG A 54 23.11 20.00 7.26
C ARG A 54 22.04 19.89 6.18
N ARG A 55 22.11 18.87 5.33
CA ARG A 55 21.10 18.62 4.30
C ARG A 55 19.76 18.27 4.90
N GLN A 56 19.74 17.47 5.98
CA GLN A 56 18.52 17.14 6.72
C GLN A 56 17.91 18.38 7.38
N SER A 57 18.72 19.22 8.03
CA SER A 57 18.25 20.47 8.64
C SER A 57 17.57 21.41 7.63
N VAL A 58 18.03 21.43 6.37
CA VAL A 58 17.38 22.21 5.31
C VAL A 58 15.98 21.67 5.04
N ILE A 59 15.81 20.36 4.95
CA ILE A 59 14.49 19.73 4.77
C ILE A 59 13.58 20.02 5.96
N GLU A 60 14.08 19.83 7.18
CA GLU A 60 13.31 20.11 8.41
C GLU A 60 12.85 21.56 8.50
N ALA A 61 13.71 22.51 8.10
CA ALA A 61 13.35 23.93 8.07
C ALA A 61 12.28 24.26 7.01
N LEU A 62 12.25 23.53 5.89
CA LEU A 62 11.32 23.78 4.80
C LEU A 62 9.94 23.17 5.03
N ILE A 63 9.90 21.93 5.47
CA ILE A 63 8.66 21.13 5.58
C ILE A 63 8.33 20.71 7.00
N GLY A 64 9.24 20.87 7.97
CA GLY A 64 8.97 20.57 9.38
C GLY A 64 7.81 21.39 9.91
N GLY A 65 6.83 20.72 10.52
CA GLY A 65 5.59 21.35 11.02
C GLY A 65 4.58 21.79 9.96
N LYS A 66 4.88 21.62 8.65
CA LYS A 66 3.96 21.88 7.54
C LYS A 66 3.46 20.61 6.88
N ALA A 67 4.29 19.58 6.90
CA ALA A 67 3.95 18.25 6.42
C ALA A 67 3.82 17.28 7.59
N HIS A 68 3.20 16.14 7.34
CA HIS A 68 3.08 15.07 8.33
C HIS A 68 4.47 14.59 8.77
N ALA A 69 4.60 14.20 10.03
CA ALA A 69 5.87 13.77 10.61
C ALA A 69 6.51 12.59 9.82
N VAL A 70 5.69 11.68 9.34
CA VAL A 70 6.12 10.55 8.48
C VAL A 70 6.74 11.09 7.19
N THR A 71 6.07 11.99 6.48
CA THR A 71 6.59 12.59 5.23
C THR A 71 7.92 13.28 5.46
N THR A 72 8.00 14.10 6.52
CA THR A 72 9.24 14.80 6.88
C THR A 72 10.38 13.81 7.15
N SER A 73 10.12 12.75 7.91
CA SER A 73 11.11 11.72 8.22
C SER A 73 11.58 10.96 6.98
N LEU A 74 10.67 10.59 6.07
CA LEU A 74 10.99 9.86 4.85
C LEU A 74 11.86 10.69 3.90
N VAL A 75 11.52 11.97 3.69
CA VAL A 75 12.29 12.89 2.86
C VAL A 75 13.67 13.16 3.51
N SER A 76 13.72 13.42 4.81
CA SER A 76 14.95 13.67 5.57
C SER A 76 15.89 12.46 5.50
N MET A 77 15.38 11.24 5.65
CA MET A 77 16.15 10.01 5.52
C MET A 77 16.73 9.84 4.11
N THR A 78 15.94 10.13 3.06
CA THR A 78 16.40 10.04 1.66
C THR A 78 17.53 11.02 1.38
N VAL A 79 17.37 12.26 1.83
CA VAL A 79 18.38 13.33 1.68
C VAL A 79 19.62 13.05 2.52
N GLY A 80 19.45 12.59 3.76
CA GLY A 80 20.54 12.22 4.66
C GLY A 80 21.41 11.09 4.10
N SER A 81 20.80 10.09 3.47
CA SER A 81 21.50 8.99 2.80
C SER A 81 22.19 9.37 1.47
N GLY A 82 22.15 10.67 1.08
CA GLY A 82 22.77 11.15 -0.15
C GLY A 82 22.02 10.84 -1.43
N ARG A 83 20.74 10.46 -1.32
CA ARG A 83 19.89 10.03 -2.44
C ARG A 83 18.87 11.08 -2.89
N ALA A 84 19.13 12.35 -2.60
CA ALA A 84 18.24 13.45 -2.97
C ALA A 84 17.93 13.49 -4.48
N ARG A 85 18.87 13.07 -5.33
CA ARG A 85 18.67 12.98 -6.80
C ARG A 85 17.67 11.92 -7.21
N GLU A 86 17.48 10.90 -6.39
CA GLU A 86 16.57 9.78 -6.67
C GLU A 86 15.16 10.04 -6.11
N LEU A 87 14.98 11.13 -5.36
CA LEU A 87 13.70 11.45 -4.70
C LEU A 87 12.52 11.48 -5.68
N PRO A 88 12.59 12.12 -6.86
CA PRO A 88 11.47 12.11 -7.81
C PRO A 88 11.09 10.69 -8.23
N ALA A 89 12.08 9.86 -8.58
CA ALA A 89 11.83 8.48 -8.98
C ALA A 89 11.27 7.61 -7.82
N ILE A 90 11.67 7.89 -6.58
CA ILE A 90 11.12 7.24 -5.38
C ILE A 90 9.67 7.64 -5.19
N VAL A 91 9.34 8.92 -5.36
CA VAL A 91 7.98 9.44 -5.22
C VAL A 91 7.05 8.89 -6.32
N ASP A 92 7.49 8.87 -7.56
CA ASP A 92 6.72 8.30 -8.68
C ASP A 92 6.40 6.82 -8.42
N GLU A 93 7.39 6.06 -7.98
CA GLU A 93 7.21 4.65 -7.66
C GLU A 93 6.30 4.45 -6.44
N PHE A 94 6.41 5.31 -5.42
CA PHE A 94 5.50 5.32 -4.27
C PHE A 94 4.05 5.57 -4.72
N LEU A 95 3.81 6.61 -5.53
CA LEU A 95 2.48 6.95 -6.01
C LEU A 95 1.87 5.83 -6.86
N ARG A 96 2.69 5.18 -7.70
CA ARG A 96 2.27 4.04 -8.52
C ARG A 96 1.83 2.86 -7.63
N GLN A 97 2.61 2.52 -6.61
CA GLN A 97 2.28 1.44 -5.67
C GLN A 97 1.09 1.80 -4.79
N ALA A 98 1.01 3.04 -4.29
CA ALA A 98 -0.11 3.52 -3.48
C ALA A 98 -1.43 3.49 -4.27
N ALA A 99 -1.42 3.86 -5.55
CA ALA A 99 -2.59 3.76 -6.41
C ALA A 99 -3.02 2.29 -6.62
N ALA A 100 -2.07 1.38 -6.78
CA ALA A 100 -2.35 -0.06 -6.87
C ALA A 100 -2.96 -0.61 -5.55
N GLU A 101 -2.46 -0.15 -4.39
CA GLU A 101 -3.04 -0.50 -3.10
C GLU A 101 -4.48 0.02 -2.94
N GLN A 102 -4.74 1.28 -3.29
CA GLN A 102 -6.07 1.87 -3.22
C GLN A 102 -7.07 1.26 -4.20
N SER A 103 -6.60 0.62 -5.27
CA SER A 103 -7.46 -0.09 -6.23
C SER A 103 -7.87 -1.49 -5.75
N LYS A 104 -7.30 -1.99 -4.65
CA LYS A 104 -7.73 -3.26 -4.04
C LYS A 104 -9.09 -3.10 -3.39
N VAL A 105 -9.99 -4.00 -3.72
CA VAL A 105 -11.30 -4.05 -3.08
C VAL A 105 -11.18 -4.91 -1.82
N ALA A 106 -11.62 -4.38 -0.68
CA ALA A 106 -11.65 -5.17 0.55
C ALA A 106 -12.70 -6.28 0.44
N GLY A 107 -12.32 -7.50 0.85
CA GLY A 107 -13.21 -8.64 0.91
C GLY A 107 -13.08 -9.39 2.23
N GLU A 108 -14.15 -10.05 2.65
CA GLU A 108 -14.19 -10.89 3.84
C GLU A 108 -14.52 -12.34 3.45
N VAL A 109 -13.74 -13.27 3.97
CA VAL A 109 -13.96 -14.71 3.79
C VAL A 109 -14.31 -15.33 5.13
N ARG A 110 -15.47 -15.93 5.23
CA ARG A 110 -15.90 -16.71 6.41
C ARG A 110 -15.85 -18.20 6.11
N SER A 111 -15.24 -18.97 6.99
CA SER A 111 -15.15 -20.42 6.90
C SER A 111 -15.37 -21.09 8.26
N ALA A 112 -15.93 -22.32 8.27
CA ALA A 112 -16.17 -23.07 9.50
C ALA A 112 -14.87 -23.43 10.25
N HIS A 113 -13.76 -23.58 9.52
CA HIS A 113 -12.44 -23.95 10.04
C HIS A 113 -11.36 -23.01 9.51
N PRO A 114 -10.25 -22.84 10.24
CA PRO A 114 -9.11 -22.06 9.75
C PRO A 114 -8.62 -22.62 8.41
N LEU A 115 -8.42 -21.74 7.44
CA LEU A 115 -7.83 -22.09 6.15
C LEU A 115 -6.31 -22.09 6.23
N SER A 116 -5.67 -23.08 5.61
CA SER A 116 -4.22 -23.09 5.49
C SER A 116 -3.73 -21.97 4.55
N SER A 117 -2.45 -21.57 4.67
CA SER A 117 -1.86 -20.52 3.84
C SER A 117 -1.99 -20.81 2.33
N ASP A 118 -1.85 -22.08 1.92
CA ASP A 118 -2.03 -22.50 0.53
C ASP A 118 -3.48 -22.34 0.08
N GLN A 119 -4.44 -22.69 0.93
CA GLN A 119 -5.87 -22.53 0.64
C GLN A 119 -6.25 -21.04 0.53
N GLN A 120 -5.71 -20.20 1.40
CA GLN A 120 -5.92 -18.74 1.35
C GLN A 120 -5.38 -18.15 0.05
N GLN A 121 -4.17 -18.53 -0.37
CA GLN A 121 -3.56 -18.07 -1.61
C GLN A 121 -4.35 -18.49 -2.85
N ARG A 122 -4.77 -19.76 -2.92
CA ARG A 122 -5.57 -20.28 -4.03
C ARG A 122 -6.94 -19.58 -4.10
N LEU A 123 -7.56 -19.34 -2.96
CA LEU A 123 -8.85 -18.65 -2.91
C LEU A 123 -8.71 -17.19 -3.35
N ASN A 124 -7.66 -16.50 -2.89
CA ASN A 124 -7.38 -15.13 -3.30
C ASN A 124 -7.19 -15.04 -4.82
N ALA A 125 -6.31 -15.89 -5.38
CA ALA A 125 -6.07 -15.93 -6.82
C ALA A 125 -7.34 -16.25 -7.64
N ALA A 126 -8.20 -17.12 -7.13
CA ALA A 126 -9.47 -17.46 -7.80
C ALA A 126 -10.46 -16.28 -7.79
N ILE A 127 -10.52 -15.55 -6.68
CA ILE A 127 -11.41 -14.37 -6.54
C ILE A 127 -10.89 -13.21 -7.39
N ASP A 128 -9.58 -12.92 -7.36
CA ASP A 128 -8.95 -11.91 -8.22
C ASP A 128 -9.26 -12.17 -9.70
N LYS A 129 -9.13 -13.43 -10.12
CA LYS A 129 -9.43 -13.86 -11.49
C LYS A 129 -10.93 -13.71 -11.82
N ALA A 130 -11.82 -14.06 -10.90
CA ALA A 130 -13.25 -14.00 -11.11
C ALA A 130 -13.78 -12.56 -11.19
N LEU A 131 -13.22 -11.66 -10.39
CA LEU A 131 -13.64 -10.26 -10.32
C LEU A 131 -12.85 -9.34 -11.25
N GLY A 132 -11.72 -9.80 -11.81
CA GLY A 132 -10.82 -9.00 -12.65
C GLY A 132 -10.14 -7.85 -11.90
N LYS A 133 -10.08 -7.93 -10.57
CA LYS A 133 -9.51 -6.91 -9.67
C LYS A 133 -8.74 -7.59 -8.56
N GLN A 134 -7.72 -6.93 -8.02
CA GLN A 134 -7.07 -7.40 -6.81
C GLN A 134 -7.98 -7.18 -5.60
N VAL A 135 -8.16 -8.22 -4.79
CA VAL A 135 -9.00 -8.20 -3.60
C VAL A 135 -8.11 -8.47 -2.38
N ASP A 136 -8.23 -7.61 -1.37
CA ASP A 136 -7.57 -7.82 -0.09
C ASP A 136 -8.53 -8.59 0.83
N LEU A 137 -8.25 -9.90 1.03
CA LEU A 137 -9.13 -10.80 1.74
C LEU A 137 -8.76 -10.91 3.22
N THR A 138 -9.72 -10.60 4.07
CA THR A 138 -9.66 -10.91 5.50
C THR A 138 -10.34 -12.25 5.77
N PHE A 139 -9.65 -13.18 6.42
CA PHE A 139 -10.16 -14.52 6.72
C PHE A 139 -10.67 -14.60 8.16
N LEU A 140 -11.96 -14.92 8.32
CA LEU A 140 -12.60 -15.11 9.61
C LEU A 140 -13.08 -16.55 9.78
N VAL A 141 -12.92 -17.07 10.99
CA VAL A 141 -13.49 -18.38 11.36
C VAL A 141 -14.86 -18.17 11.96
N ASP A 142 -15.89 -18.67 11.27
CA ASP A 142 -17.28 -18.58 11.71
C ASP A 142 -17.92 -19.98 11.70
N PRO A 143 -18.12 -20.57 12.88
CA PRO A 143 -18.70 -21.91 13.02
C PRO A 143 -20.14 -22.03 12.49
N SER A 144 -20.84 -20.91 12.25
CA SER A 144 -22.18 -20.91 11.68
C SER A 144 -22.23 -21.24 10.19
N VAL A 145 -21.07 -21.16 9.52
CA VAL A 145 -20.91 -21.54 8.12
C VAL A 145 -20.95 -23.08 8.00
N LEU A 146 -22.01 -23.62 7.41
CA LEU A 146 -22.18 -25.07 7.24
C LEU A 146 -21.39 -25.58 6.04
N GLY A 147 -20.08 -25.77 6.22
CA GLY A 147 -19.16 -26.33 5.22
C GLY A 147 -18.95 -25.41 4.00
N GLY A 148 -17.70 -25.31 3.58
CA GLY A 148 -17.29 -24.39 2.51
C GLY A 148 -16.91 -23.01 2.99
N VAL A 149 -16.96 -22.03 2.09
CA VAL A 149 -16.57 -20.64 2.36
C VAL A 149 -17.65 -19.68 1.84
N VAL A 150 -17.90 -18.63 2.58
CA VAL A 150 -18.70 -17.48 2.14
C VAL A 150 -17.71 -16.31 1.97
N THR A 151 -17.70 -15.71 0.79
CA THR A 151 -16.83 -14.57 0.49
C THR A 151 -17.72 -13.38 0.16
N GLN A 152 -17.49 -12.27 0.83
CA GLN A 152 -18.11 -10.99 0.54
C GLN A 152 -17.05 -10.01 0.05
N VAL A 153 -17.24 -9.45 -1.13
CA VAL A 153 -16.35 -8.44 -1.73
C VAL A 153 -17.20 -7.23 -2.10
N GLY A 154 -17.12 -6.17 -1.30
CA GLY A 154 -18.03 -5.04 -1.43
C GLY A 154 -19.49 -5.49 -1.33
N ASP A 155 -20.30 -5.22 -2.35
CA ASP A 155 -21.72 -5.63 -2.43
C ASP A 155 -21.92 -7.03 -3.02
N THR A 156 -20.87 -7.70 -3.44
CA THR A 156 -20.95 -9.03 -4.07
C THR A 156 -20.72 -10.13 -3.03
N ILE A 157 -21.69 -11.03 -2.87
CA ILE A 157 -21.57 -12.20 -2.00
C ILE A 157 -21.42 -13.45 -2.87
N ILE A 158 -20.30 -14.15 -2.69
CA ILE A 158 -20.01 -15.43 -3.33
C ILE A 158 -20.13 -16.53 -2.26
N ASP A 159 -21.24 -17.24 -2.29
CA ASP A 159 -21.53 -18.31 -1.35
C ASP A 159 -21.15 -19.67 -1.98
N GLY A 160 -20.06 -20.25 -1.51
CA GLY A 160 -19.54 -21.57 -1.90
C GLY A 160 -19.89 -22.68 -0.90
N THR A 161 -20.89 -22.49 -0.03
CA THR A 161 -21.27 -23.48 0.98
C THR A 161 -21.95 -24.71 0.37
N VAL A 162 -21.79 -25.84 1.07
CA VAL A 162 -22.51 -27.11 0.74
C VAL A 162 -24.01 -26.89 0.80
N ARG A 163 -24.49 -26.02 1.68
CA ARG A 163 -25.90 -25.65 1.82
C ARG A 163 -26.48 -25.08 0.52
N ARG A 164 -25.78 -24.18 -0.13
CA ARG A 164 -26.20 -23.58 -1.41
C ARG A 164 -26.22 -24.62 -2.53
N ARG A 165 -25.21 -25.50 -2.60
CA ARG A 165 -25.17 -26.59 -3.59
C ARG A 165 -26.32 -27.57 -3.42
N LEU A 166 -26.69 -27.91 -2.18
CA LEU A 166 -27.84 -28.78 -1.88
C LEU A 166 -29.17 -28.11 -2.25
N ASN A 167 -29.33 -26.81 -2.03
CA ASN A 167 -30.51 -26.07 -2.42
C ASN A 167 -30.65 -25.99 -3.94
N GLN A 168 -29.56 -25.74 -4.66
CA GLN A 168 -29.57 -25.75 -6.13
C GLN A 168 -29.93 -27.12 -6.72
N LEU A 169 -29.51 -28.22 -6.09
CA LEU A 169 -29.90 -29.57 -6.48
C LEU A 169 -31.40 -29.83 -6.21
N LYS A 170 -31.95 -29.28 -5.12
CA LYS A 170 -33.38 -29.38 -4.81
C LYS A 170 -34.28 -28.63 -5.78
N GLU A 171 -33.78 -27.49 -6.31
CA GLU A 171 -34.52 -26.67 -7.28
C GLU A 171 -34.43 -27.22 -8.72
N ALA A 172 -33.47 -28.12 -8.98
CA ALA A 172 -33.25 -28.75 -10.30
C ALA A 172 -33.97 -30.11 -10.46
N ILE A 173 -34.64 -30.62 -9.43
CA ILE A 173 -35.47 -31.85 -9.41
C ILE A 173 -36.93 -31.50 -9.33
#